data_58ea8a11d06a40de52f6e9a20195f2af
#
_entry.id   58ea8a11d06a40de52f6e9a20195f2af
#
_cell.length_a   1.000
_cell.length_b   1.000
_cell.length_c   1.000
_cell.angle_alpha   90.00
_cell.angle_beta   90.00
_cell.angle_gamma   90.00
#
_symmetry.space_group_name_H-M   'P 1'
#
loop_
_entity.id
_entity.type
_entity.pdbx_description
1 polymer ?
#
loop_
_entity_poly.entity_id
_entity_poly.type
_entity_poly.pdbx_seq_one_letter_code
_entity_poly.pdbx_strand_id
1 'polypeptide(L)'
;MESNHEDDNKINDEIKKIDETNSQGNNIQNNININMKKTSSNNDLEDEGKDIDFTGQILFRRTMGKKLCSVTLVNEKQDNIIGVSIHDPDIIPKLKVGDLIYVKGRVYYHKNNPQNKNIQAEIIKILGKGPDAEKINNKRKYFFENKNILTNYDALCSSVKKGGQCSNPNCKFRHEIKKEEEEMIKTNMLRKKRALEIVHEGDPLNQEDKYNKSLRNSEFSDFLVEKFGLENIKKGFVLDIAGGKGLISYFLTTKYGIKCKIVDPRGATLPKAKKKELKKKNIVIEEERKMFKLETCDELIKGCSLIIGMHPDEATVDIVDVGLNKKINFAVVPCCVFHNKFPERKLKSGKEVVEYVDLIQFILEKDDELQTDFLNIKGRNKVIYKIFDDV
;
A
#
# COMPACT_ATOMS: atom_id res chain seq x y z
N MET A 1 3.07 9.04 -34.91
CA MET A 1 2.91 7.86 -34.00
C MET A 1 4.03 7.73 -32.97
N GLU A 2 5.08 8.57 -33.03
CA GLU A 2 6.23 8.50 -32.12
C GLU A 2 6.10 9.33 -30.83
N SER A 3 5.12 10.22 -30.72
CA SER A 3 4.98 11.11 -29.55
C SER A 3 4.34 10.48 -28.29
N ASN A 4 3.72 9.29 -28.40
CA ASN A 4 3.04 8.66 -27.25
C ASN A 4 3.98 7.78 -26.40
N HIS A 5 5.15 7.37 -26.95
CA HIS A 5 6.09 6.49 -26.23
C HIS A 5 7.00 7.24 -25.25
N GLU A 6 7.32 8.53 -25.51
CA GLU A 6 8.15 9.32 -24.59
C GLU A 6 7.40 9.75 -23.33
N ASP A 7 6.11 10.03 -23.42
CA ASP A 7 5.28 10.41 -22.28
C ASP A 7 5.00 9.21 -21.37
N ASP A 8 4.83 8.02 -21.90
CA ASP A 8 4.64 6.78 -21.12
C ASP A 8 5.92 6.40 -20.35
N ASN A 9 7.10 6.62 -20.91
CA ASN A 9 8.37 6.37 -20.24
C ASN A 9 8.62 7.37 -19.08
N LYS A 10 8.30 8.65 -19.26
CA LYS A 10 8.37 9.64 -18.16
C LYS A 10 7.43 9.34 -17.00
N ILE A 11 6.23 8.86 -17.32
CA ILE A 11 5.24 8.46 -16.30
C ILE A 11 5.74 7.24 -15.52
N ASN A 12 6.38 6.28 -16.19
CA ASN A 12 6.93 5.09 -15.55
C ASN A 12 8.13 5.41 -14.64
N ASP A 13 8.96 6.37 -15.01
CA ASP A 13 10.09 6.80 -14.18
C ASP A 13 9.65 7.61 -12.94
N GLU A 14 8.58 8.40 -13.04
CA GLU A 14 7.99 9.07 -11.88
C GLU A 14 7.28 8.08 -10.93
N ILE A 15 6.63 7.04 -11.45
CA ILE A 15 6.01 5.98 -10.65
C ILE A 15 7.08 5.15 -9.91
N LYS A 16 8.20 4.83 -10.58
CA LYS A 16 9.35 4.17 -9.93
C LYS A 16 9.90 4.99 -8.77
N LYS A 17 10.05 6.30 -8.94
CA LYS A 17 10.54 7.22 -7.89
C LYS A 17 9.60 7.28 -6.68
N ILE A 18 8.29 7.16 -6.89
CA ILE A 18 7.28 7.21 -5.80
C ILE A 18 7.25 5.90 -5.02
N ASP A 19 7.34 4.75 -5.69
CA ASP A 19 7.37 3.44 -5.03
C ASP A 19 8.69 3.21 -4.28
N GLU A 20 9.81 3.70 -4.79
CA GLU A 20 11.10 3.68 -4.09
C GLU A 20 11.12 4.56 -2.85
N THR A 21 10.48 5.74 -2.88
CA THR A 21 10.39 6.63 -1.70
C THR A 21 9.45 6.10 -0.62
N ASN A 22 8.38 5.42 -0.98
CA ASN A 22 7.45 4.82 -0.01
C ASN A 22 8.02 3.53 0.63
N SER A 23 8.77 2.72 -0.12
CA SER A 23 9.40 1.51 0.43
C SER A 23 10.59 1.83 1.34
N GLN A 24 11.32 2.91 1.05
CA GLN A 24 12.48 3.34 1.85
C GLN A 24 12.09 4.03 3.16
N GLY A 25 11.00 4.80 3.19
CA GLY A 25 10.47 5.40 4.42
C GLY A 25 10.05 4.34 5.46
N ASN A 26 9.41 3.28 5.01
CA ASN A 26 9.00 2.18 5.87
C ASN A 26 10.19 1.33 6.37
N ASN A 27 11.24 1.16 5.54
CA ASN A 27 12.43 0.39 5.93
C ASN A 27 13.29 1.12 6.97
N ILE A 28 13.38 2.45 6.92
CA ILE A 28 14.17 3.22 7.87
C ILE A 28 13.48 3.27 9.24
N GLN A 29 12.16 3.37 9.28
CA GLN A 29 11.42 3.33 10.55
C GLN A 29 11.44 1.95 11.20
N ASN A 30 11.39 0.88 10.41
CA ASN A 30 11.57 -0.49 10.90
C ASN A 30 13.00 -0.73 11.41
N ASN A 31 14.01 -0.11 10.80
CA ASN A 31 15.40 -0.23 11.24
C ASN A 31 15.67 0.53 12.54
N ILE A 32 15.05 1.71 12.75
CA ILE A 32 15.13 2.46 14.01
C ILE A 32 14.51 1.63 15.15
N ASN A 33 13.37 0.98 14.88
CA ASN A 33 12.69 0.13 15.86
C ASN A 33 13.49 -1.13 16.24
N ILE A 34 14.30 -1.69 15.34
CA ILE A 34 15.15 -2.86 15.62
C ILE A 34 16.35 -2.46 16.51
N ASN A 35 16.83 -1.22 16.41
CA ASN A 35 18.00 -0.76 17.14
C ASN A 35 17.72 -0.46 18.63
N MET A 36 16.48 -0.14 18.99
CA MET A 36 16.09 -0.01 20.41
C MET A 36 16.15 -1.33 21.18
N LYS A 37 16.27 -2.49 20.48
CA LYS A 37 16.30 -3.82 21.12
C LYS A 37 17.57 -4.18 21.89
N LYS A 38 18.67 -3.44 21.74
CA LYS A 38 19.97 -3.86 22.32
C LYS A 38 20.38 -3.17 23.62
N THR A 39 19.60 -2.22 24.12
CA THR A 39 19.98 -1.47 25.36
C THR A 39 18.99 -1.58 26.51
N SER A 40 17.92 -2.36 26.38
CA SER A 40 16.94 -2.50 27.44
C SER A 40 17.02 -3.86 28.13
N SER A 41 17.38 -3.84 29.40
CA SER A 41 17.15 -4.91 30.37
C SER A 41 15.64 -5.08 30.64
N ASN A 42 15.23 -6.22 31.16
CA ASN A 42 13.83 -6.63 31.42
C ASN A 42 12.97 -5.67 32.30
N ASN A 43 13.46 -4.48 32.64
CA ASN A 43 12.81 -3.49 33.52
C ASN A 43 12.07 -2.38 32.75
N ASP A 44 12.03 -2.39 31.43
CA ASP A 44 11.54 -1.23 30.66
C ASP A 44 10.00 -1.07 30.65
N LEU A 45 9.23 -2.10 31.01
CA LEU A 45 7.77 -2.02 31.13
C LEU A 45 7.30 -1.30 32.41
N GLU A 46 8.17 -1.16 33.41
CA GLU A 46 7.84 -0.45 34.65
C GLU A 46 7.67 1.07 34.48
N ASP A 47 8.06 1.61 33.34
CA ASP A 47 7.97 3.05 33.04
C ASP A 47 6.69 3.46 32.30
N GLU A 48 5.80 2.55 31.94
CA GLU A 48 4.57 2.89 31.24
C GLU A 48 3.68 3.81 32.08
N GLY A 49 3.27 4.93 31.48
CA GLY A 49 2.46 5.94 32.16
C GLY A 49 3.23 6.96 32.99
N LYS A 50 4.56 6.81 33.17
CA LYS A 50 5.38 7.80 33.88
C LYS A 50 5.57 9.06 33.04
N ASP A 51 5.59 10.19 33.70
CA ASP A 51 5.96 11.47 33.10
C ASP A 51 7.45 11.49 32.75
N ILE A 52 7.77 11.95 31.59
CA ILE A 52 9.13 12.12 31.10
C ILE A 52 9.24 13.41 30.28
N ASP A 53 10.40 14.04 30.37
CA ASP A 53 10.79 15.10 29.46
C ASP A 53 12.01 14.70 28.64
N PHE A 54 12.06 15.20 27.41
CA PHE A 54 13.11 14.88 26.46
C PHE A 54 13.39 16.06 25.54
N THR A 55 14.66 16.44 25.45
CA THR A 55 15.12 17.41 24.46
C THR A 55 15.89 16.70 23.36
N GLY A 56 15.48 16.91 22.12
CA GLY A 56 16.15 16.24 21.01
C GLY A 56 15.86 16.88 19.66
N GLN A 57 16.70 16.53 18.71
CA GLN A 57 16.58 17.00 17.33
C GLN A 57 15.71 16.03 16.52
N ILE A 58 14.79 16.56 15.73
CA ILE A 58 13.91 15.77 14.85
C ILE A 58 14.73 15.16 13.72
N LEU A 59 14.90 13.85 13.76
CA LEU A 59 15.49 13.05 12.67
C LEU A 59 14.46 12.66 11.63
N PHE A 60 13.28 12.25 12.09
CA PHE A 60 12.17 11.80 11.27
C PHE A 60 10.87 12.45 11.66
N ARG A 61 10.03 12.71 10.66
CA ARG A 61 8.70 13.22 10.85
C ARG A 61 7.73 12.52 9.90
N ARG A 62 6.68 11.94 10.46
CA ARG A 62 5.57 11.32 9.73
C ARG A 62 4.25 11.93 10.19
N THR A 63 3.55 12.64 9.30
CA THR A 63 2.22 13.18 9.59
C THR A 63 1.17 12.13 9.20
N MET A 64 0.33 11.78 10.16
CA MET A 64 -0.78 10.83 10.00
C MET A 64 -2.12 11.56 10.07
N GLY A 65 -2.32 12.53 9.16
CA GLY A 65 -3.49 13.40 9.15
C GLY A 65 -3.24 14.75 9.83
N LYS A 66 -4.31 15.54 10.01
CA LYS A 66 -4.21 16.91 10.57
C LYS A 66 -3.95 16.92 12.08
N LYS A 67 -4.31 15.85 12.79
CA LYS A 67 -4.32 15.79 14.27
C LYS A 67 -3.28 14.85 14.86
N LEU A 68 -2.45 14.20 14.06
CA LEU A 68 -1.44 13.26 14.56
C LEU A 68 -0.17 13.34 13.73
N CYS A 69 0.94 13.51 14.41
CA CYS A 69 2.29 13.45 13.86
C CYS A 69 3.17 12.57 14.74
N SER A 70 3.92 11.68 14.14
CA SER A 70 4.98 10.94 14.82
C SER A 70 6.32 11.55 14.43
N VAL A 71 7.18 11.81 15.40
CA VAL A 71 8.55 12.24 15.20
C VAL A 71 9.51 11.30 15.90
N THR A 72 10.70 11.18 15.37
CA THR A 72 11.82 10.49 16.03
C THR A 72 12.83 11.54 16.42
N LEU A 73 13.16 11.58 17.69
CA LEU A 73 14.12 12.51 18.28
C LEU A 73 15.41 11.80 18.61
N VAL A 74 16.52 12.50 18.48
CA VAL A 74 17.83 12.12 19.03
C VAL A 74 18.27 13.20 20.01
N ASN A 75 18.81 12.79 21.17
CA ASN A 75 19.35 13.73 22.13
C ASN A 75 20.65 14.38 21.63
N GLU A 76 21.13 15.40 22.33
CA GLU A 76 22.33 16.16 21.96
C GLU A 76 23.61 15.30 21.91
N LYS A 77 23.73 14.31 22.77
CA LYS A 77 24.84 13.34 22.78
C LYS A 77 24.77 12.29 21.69
N GLN A 78 23.66 12.24 20.97
CA GLN A 78 23.38 11.29 19.89
C GLN A 78 23.45 9.81 20.30
N ASP A 79 23.27 9.52 21.57
CA ASP A 79 23.30 8.19 22.16
C ASP A 79 21.91 7.65 22.54
N ASN A 80 20.88 8.52 22.53
CA ASN A 80 19.51 8.14 22.83
C ASN A 80 18.52 8.61 21.76
N ILE A 81 17.70 7.67 21.28
CA ILE A 81 16.68 7.91 20.26
C ILE A 81 15.32 7.51 20.83
N ILE A 82 14.34 8.40 20.68
CA ILE A 82 12.99 8.15 21.17
C ILE A 82 11.92 8.53 20.13
N GLY A 83 10.86 7.73 20.07
CA GLY A 83 9.67 8.05 19.29
C GLY A 83 8.74 8.97 20.09
N VAL A 84 8.13 9.94 19.42
CA VAL A 84 7.17 10.85 20.04
C VAL A 84 5.91 10.96 19.19
N SER A 85 4.76 10.73 19.82
CA SER A 85 3.44 10.96 19.20
C SER A 85 2.91 12.33 19.63
N ILE A 86 2.56 13.14 18.63
CA ILE A 86 2.14 14.55 18.80
C ILE A 86 0.72 14.68 18.28
N HIS A 87 -0.18 15.17 19.13
CA HIS A 87 -1.60 15.35 18.83
C HIS A 87 -2.03 16.82 18.72
N ASP A 88 -1.11 17.76 18.78
CA ASP A 88 -1.38 19.20 18.70
C ASP A 88 -1.44 19.67 17.24
N PRO A 89 -2.64 20.02 16.72
CA PRO A 89 -2.82 20.44 15.33
C PRO A 89 -2.16 21.78 15.00
N ASP A 90 -1.88 22.62 16.01
CA ASP A 90 -1.32 23.97 15.81
C ASP A 90 0.20 23.95 15.73
N ILE A 91 0.83 22.97 16.41
CA ILE A 91 2.28 22.81 16.39
C ILE A 91 2.75 21.89 15.25
N ILE A 92 1.95 20.88 14.87
CA ILE A 92 2.29 19.91 13.83
C ILE A 92 2.77 20.57 12.53
N PRO A 93 2.09 21.61 11.97
CA PRO A 93 2.55 22.24 10.73
C PRO A 93 3.89 22.97 10.86
N LYS A 94 4.25 23.41 12.06
CA LYS A 94 5.46 24.19 12.35
C LYS A 94 6.70 23.31 12.50
N LEU A 95 6.54 22.04 12.87
CA LEU A 95 7.65 21.11 13.07
C LEU A 95 8.34 20.77 11.75
N LYS A 96 9.66 20.82 11.72
CA LYS A 96 10.47 20.43 10.57
C LYS A 96 11.56 19.45 11.00
N VAL A 97 11.95 18.57 10.09
CA VAL A 97 13.14 17.73 10.29
C VAL A 97 14.35 18.62 10.48
N GLY A 98 15.19 18.32 11.47
CA GLY A 98 16.31 19.15 11.88
C GLY A 98 16.01 20.15 12.99
N ASP A 99 14.75 20.38 13.36
CA ASP A 99 14.41 21.22 14.50
C ASP A 99 14.81 20.55 15.81
N LEU A 100 15.34 21.34 16.74
CA LEU A 100 15.54 20.96 18.14
C LEU A 100 14.27 21.28 18.89
N ILE A 101 13.69 20.29 19.57
CA ILE A 101 12.47 20.45 20.33
C ILE A 101 12.61 19.88 21.77
N TYR A 102 11.92 20.52 22.67
CA TYR A 102 11.64 19.98 24.01
C TYR A 102 10.26 19.37 24.02
N VAL A 103 10.14 18.19 24.60
CA VAL A 103 8.88 17.45 24.73
C VAL A 103 8.73 17.00 26.17
N LYS A 104 7.56 17.25 26.78
CA LYS A 104 7.12 16.62 28.02
C LYS A 104 5.86 15.81 27.74
N GLY A 105 5.77 14.62 28.32
CA GLY A 105 4.62 13.74 28.10
C GLY A 105 4.78 12.42 28.83
N ARG A 106 3.93 11.46 28.51
CA ARG A 106 3.90 10.15 29.17
C ARG A 106 4.53 9.07 28.31
N VAL A 107 5.23 8.18 28.97
CA VAL A 107 5.80 6.99 28.35
C VAL A 107 4.70 6.02 27.98
N TYR A 108 4.78 5.49 26.75
CA TYR A 108 3.94 4.37 26.33
C TYR A 108 4.72 3.40 25.46
N TYR A 109 4.24 2.17 25.40
CA TYR A 109 4.79 1.12 24.56
C TYR A 109 3.78 0.71 23.49
N HIS A 110 4.23 0.54 22.27
CA HIS A 110 3.35 0.17 21.19
C HIS A 110 2.99 -1.32 21.26
N LYS A 111 1.70 -1.70 21.17
CA LYS A 111 1.22 -3.09 21.26
C LYS A 111 1.98 -4.07 20.36
N ASN A 112 2.37 -3.62 19.16
CA ASN A 112 3.10 -4.44 18.18
C ASN A 112 4.63 -4.41 18.38
N ASN A 113 5.14 -3.63 19.29
CA ASN A 113 6.56 -3.52 19.61
C ASN A 113 6.77 -3.03 21.05
N PRO A 114 6.53 -3.90 22.05
CA PRO A 114 6.56 -3.52 23.47
C PRO A 114 7.95 -3.19 23.98
N GLN A 115 8.99 -3.37 23.19
CA GLN A 115 10.37 -3.02 23.56
C GLN A 115 10.76 -1.59 23.20
N ASN A 116 9.92 -0.86 22.46
CA ASN A 116 10.22 0.51 22.07
C ASN A 116 9.49 1.50 22.98
N LYS A 117 10.28 2.20 23.79
CA LYS A 117 9.82 3.32 24.61
C LYS A 117 9.46 4.51 23.71
N ASN A 118 8.26 5.05 23.88
CA ASN A 118 7.77 6.22 23.15
C ASN A 118 7.21 7.24 24.14
N ILE A 119 7.08 8.48 23.69
CA ILE A 119 6.45 9.55 24.47
C ILE A 119 5.15 9.96 23.76
N GLN A 120 4.05 9.97 24.46
CA GLN A 120 2.85 10.70 24.07
C GLN A 120 3.00 12.13 24.57
N ALA A 121 3.25 13.07 23.64
CA ALA A 121 3.54 14.44 23.98
C ALA A 121 2.30 15.17 24.50
N GLU A 122 2.47 15.88 25.62
CA GLU A 122 1.51 16.80 26.21
C GLU A 122 1.96 18.27 26.03
N ILE A 123 3.27 18.51 26.18
CA ILE A 123 3.87 19.84 25.97
C ILE A 123 4.99 19.71 24.95
N ILE A 124 5.02 20.63 23.98
CA ILE A 124 6.06 20.71 22.96
C ILE A 124 6.52 22.15 22.83
N LYS A 125 7.82 22.37 22.81
CA LYS A 125 8.43 23.67 22.54
C LYS A 125 9.48 23.52 21.44
N ILE A 126 9.38 24.32 20.39
CA ILE A 126 10.43 24.40 19.36
C ILE A 126 11.52 25.34 19.89
N LEU A 127 12.72 24.82 20.08
CA LEU A 127 13.85 25.56 20.64
C LEU A 127 14.69 26.24 19.54
N GLY A 128 14.56 25.79 18.29
CA GLY A 128 15.30 26.32 17.17
C GLY A 128 15.75 25.25 16.20
N LYS A 129 16.83 25.51 15.47
CA LYS A 129 17.49 24.52 14.64
C LYS A 129 18.54 23.78 15.47
N GLY A 130 18.52 22.45 15.38
CA GLY A 130 19.55 21.64 16.00
C GLY A 130 20.85 21.63 15.18
N PRO A 131 21.93 21.06 15.73
CA PRO A 131 23.18 20.88 15.02
C PRO A 131 22.94 20.08 13.73
N ASP A 132 23.65 20.47 12.67
CA ASP A 132 23.56 19.80 11.33
C ASP A 132 22.17 19.78 10.67
N ALA A 133 21.25 20.69 11.05
CA ALA A 133 19.89 20.72 10.53
C ALA A 133 19.79 20.73 9.01
N GLU A 134 20.72 21.39 8.33
CA GLU A 134 20.81 21.40 6.86
C GLU A 134 21.23 20.04 6.28
N LYS A 135 22.13 19.33 6.97
CA LYS A 135 22.58 17.99 6.56
C LYS A 135 21.49 16.94 6.77
N ILE A 136 20.71 17.09 7.85
CA ILE A 136 19.57 16.21 8.13
C ILE A 136 18.46 16.37 7.09
N ASN A 137 18.23 17.58 6.58
CA ASN A 137 17.29 17.83 5.49
C ASN A 137 17.68 17.14 4.18
N ASN A 138 18.96 16.86 3.95
CA ASN A 138 19.48 16.03 2.87
C ASN A 138 19.47 14.55 3.28
N LYS A 139 18.29 13.99 3.49
CA LYS A 139 17.91 12.73 4.14
C LYS A 139 18.84 11.53 3.93
N ARG A 140 19.43 11.35 2.76
CA ARG A 140 20.30 10.20 2.46
C ARG A 140 21.74 10.39 2.96
N LYS A 141 22.27 11.59 2.85
CA LYS A 141 23.69 11.85 3.09
C LYS A 141 24.03 11.85 4.58
N TYR A 142 23.18 12.48 5.38
CA TYR A 142 23.38 12.60 6.84
C TYR A 142 23.38 11.24 7.55
N PHE A 143 22.42 10.37 7.26
CA PHE A 143 22.35 9.04 7.87
C PHE A 143 23.50 8.12 7.48
N PHE A 144 24.14 8.36 6.32
CA PHE A 144 25.26 7.57 5.84
C PHE A 144 26.62 8.08 6.32
N GLU A 145 26.74 9.35 6.67
CA GLU A 145 27.99 9.96 7.12
C GLU A 145 28.19 9.90 8.64
N ASN A 146 27.10 9.95 9.42
CA ASN A 146 27.16 9.88 10.89
C ASN A 146 26.90 8.45 11.40
N LYS A 147 27.92 7.62 11.30
CA LYS A 147 27.87 6.20 11.71
C LYS A 147 27.44 5.96 13.17
N ASN A 148 27.60 6.93 14.06
CA ASN A 148 27.38 6.77 15.50
C ASN A 148 25.94 6.94 15.93
N ILE A 149 25.07 7.62 15.14
CA ILE A 149 23.66 7.87 15.49
C ILE A 149 22.77 6.70 15.13
N LEU A 150 23.14 5.92 14.14
CA LEU A 150 22.37 4.79 13.62
C LEU A 150 23.24 3.56 13.42
N THR A 151 24.14 3.30 14.34
CA THR A 151 25.10 2.19 14.25
C THR A 151 24.48 0.84 14.53
N ASN A 152 23.46 0.49 13.78
CA ASN A 152 23.30 -0.90 13.46
C ASN A 152 23.25 -1.07 11.94
N TYR A 153 24.40 -0.89 11.32
CA TYR A 153 24.73 -1.51 10.04
C TYR A 153 24.74 -3.04 10.10
N ASP A 154 24.32 -3.59 11.23
CA ASP A 154 23.93 -4.98 11.37
C ASP A 154 22.58 -5.29 10.68
N ALA A 155 21.92 -4.26 10.14
CA ALA A 155 20.71 -4.46 9.36
C ALA A 155 21.04 -5.20 8.05
N LEU A 156 20.35 -6.33 7.85
CA LEU A 156 20.50 -7.12 6.66
C LEU A 156 20.08 -6.34 5.41
N CYS A 157 20.89 -6.37 4.37
CA CYS A 157 20.62 -5.75 3.08
C CYS A 157 19.22 -6.14 2.56
N SER A 158 18.47 -5.18 2.08
CA SER A 158 17.11 -5.42 1.58
C SER A 158 17.04 -6.44 0.44
N SER A 159 18.06 -6.48 -0.42
CA SER A 159 18.16 -7.49 -1.47
C SER A 159 18.36 -8.90 -0.89
N VAL A 160 19.26 -9.03 0.09
CA VAL A 160 19.53 -10.30 0.79
C VAL A 160 18.31 -10.72 1.61
N LYS A 161 17.67 -9.79 2.33
CA LYS A 161 16.43 -10.03 3.09
C LYS A 161 15.30 -10.58 2.22
N LYS A 162 15.27 -10.21 0.94
CA LYS A 162 14.32 -10.71 -0.07
C LYS A 162 14.79 -12.01 -0.75
N GLY A 163 15.89 -12.61 -0.32
CA GLY A 163 16.46 -13.83 -0.90
C GLY A 163 17.19 -13.61 -2.22
N GLY A 164 17.61 -12.37 -2.54
CA GLY A 164 18.40 -12.02 -3.72
C GLY A 164 19.84 -11.65 -3.39
N GLN A 165 20.67 -11.47 -4.41
CA GLN A 165 21.99 -10.89 -4.29
C GLN A 165 21.95 -9.37 -4.42
N CYS A 166 22.84 -8.68 -3.69
CA CYS A 166 22.96 -7.23 -3.78
C CYS A 166 23.93 -6.87 -4.91
N SER A 167 23.45 -6.16 -5.91
CA SER A 167 24.24 -5.68 -7.04
C SER A 167 24.98 -4.36 -6.76
N ASN A 168 24.78 -3.74 -5.60
CA ASN A 168 25.45 -2.49 -5.25
C ASN A 168 26.83 -2.77 -4.61
N PRO A 169 27.96 -2.50 -5.30
CA PRO A 169 29.30 -2.75 -4.76
C PRO A 169 29.63 -1.89 -3.53
N ASN A 170 28.92 -0.76 -3.37
CA ASN A 170 29.06 0.16 -2.23
C ASN A 170 27.93 -0.03 -1.20
N CYS A 171 27.29 -1.19 -1.16
CA CYS A 171 26.22 -1.46 -0.20
C CYS A 171 26.78 -1.42 1.23
N LYS A 172 26.17 -0.58 2.04
CA LYS A 172 26.59 -0.36 3.45
C LYS A 172 25.85 -1.26 4.44
N PHE A 173 24.93 -2.09 3.96
CA PHE A 173 24.18 -3.05 4.79
C PHE A 173 24.91 -4.39 4.84
N ARG A 174 24.71 -5.11 5.93
CA ARG A 174 25.24 -6.46 6.13
C ARG A 174 24.68 -7.43 5.08
N HIS A 175 25.53 -8.24 4.50
CA HIS A 175 25.13 -9.30 3.56
C HIS A 175 25.20 -10.70 4.18
N GLU A 176 25.89 -10.86 5.30
CA GLU A 176 25.89 -12.11 6.05
C GLU A 176 24.56 -12.32 6.75
N ILE A 177 24.01 -13.54 6.62
CA ILE A 177 22.73 -13.94 7.22
C ILE A 177 23.01 -14.51 8.59
N LYS A 178 22.36 -13.98 9.64
CA LYS A 178 22.42 -14.58 10.97
C LYS A 178 21.46 -15.75 11.06
N LYS A 179 21.77 -16.71 11.93
CA LYS A 179 20.99 -17.94 12.11
C LYS A 179 19.49 -17.65 12.43
N GLU A 180 19.24 -16.60 13.21
CA GLU A 180 17.87 -16.17 13.57
C GLU A 180 17.08 -15.58 12.38
N GLU A 181 17.78 -15.16 11.32
CA GLU A 181 17.19 -14.54 10.14
C GLU A 181 16.90 -15.53 9.02
N GLU A 182 17.48 -16.74 9.09
CA GLU A 182 17.38 -17.76 8.03
C GLU A 182 15.94 -18.15 7.73
N GLU A 183 15.12 -18.34 8.76
CA GLU A 183 13.73 -18.74 8.60
C GLU A 183 12.88 -17.63 7.94
N MET A 184 13.13 -16.38 8.32
CA MET A 184 12.49 -15.22 7.68
C MET A 184 12.87 -15.13 6.20
N ILE A 185 14.15 -15.37 5.86
CA ILE A 185 14.64 -15.33 4.49
C ILE A 185 14.05 -16.47 3.67
N LYS A 186 14.05 -17.71 4.21
CA LYS A 186 13.40 -18.85 3.58
C LYS A 186 11.92 -18.57 3.29
N THR A 187 11.20 -17.99 4.25
CA THR A 187 9.81 -17.60 4.07
C THR A 187 9.63 -16.54 2.98
N ASN A 188 10.52 -15.55 2.92
CA ASN A 188 10.49 -14.53 1.86
C ASN A 188 10.83 -15.12 0.48
N MET A 189 11.79 -16.05 0.42
CA MET A 189 12.13 -16.78 -0.81
C MET A 189 10.96 -17.64 -1.29
N LEU A 190 10.32 -18.38 -0.39
CA LEU A 190 9.14 -19.19 -0.70
C LEU A 190 7.98 -18.33 -1.19
N ARG A 191 7.72 -17.18 -0.54
CA ARG A 191 6.71 -16.22 -1.02
C ARG A 191 7.03 -15.71 -2.42
N LYS A 192 8.30 -15.40 -2.68
CA LYS A 192 8.75 -14.93 -4.00
C LYS A 192 8.63 -16.05 -5.04
N LYS A 193 9.04 -17.27 -4.70
CA LYS A 193 8.92 -18.46 -5.54
C LYS A 193 7.44 -18.73 -5.86
N ARG A 194 6.58 -18.81 -4.85
CA ARG A 194 5.12 -18.96 -5.04
C ARG A 194 4.51 -17.83 -5.88
N ALA A 195 5.00 -16.58 -5.73
CA ALA A 195 4.53 -15.46 -6.56
C ALA A 195 4.98 -15.55 -8.03
N LEU A 196 6.07 -16.27 -8.32
CA LEU A 196 6.54 -16.56 -9.67
C LEU A 196 5.89 -17.84 -10.23
N GLU A 197 5.57 -18.79 -9.37
CA GLU A 197 4.89 -20.05 -9.70
C GLU A 197 3.39 -19.91 -9.90
N ILE A 198 2.80 -18.71 -9.72
CA ILE A 198 1.43 -18.45 -10.12
C ILE A 198 1.38 -18.38 -11.67
N VAL A 199 1.66 -19.51 -12.28
CA VAL A 199 1.18 -19.82 -13.62
C VAL A 199 -0.26 -20.25 -13.40
N HIS A 200 -1.20 -19.40 -13.75
CA HIS A 200 -2.59 -19.81 -13.79
C HIS A 200 -2.73 -20.80 -14.92
N GLU A 201 -3.29 -21.95 -14.63
CA GLU A 201 -3.67 -22.89 -15.68
C GLU A 201 -4.52 -22.16 -16.72
N GLY A 202 -4.09 -22.26 -18.00
CA GLY A 202 -4.72 -21.55 -19.10
C GLY A 202 -4.22 -20.12 -19.36
N ASP A 203 -3.24 -19.60 -18.60
CA ASP A 203 -2.63 -18.31 -18.92
C ASP A 203 -1.74 -18.40 -20.18
N PRO A 204 -2.05 -17.66 -21.25
CA PRO A 204 -1.36 -17.79 -22.53
C PRO A 204 0.08 -17.26 -22.52
N LEU A 205 0.45 -16.47 -21.51
CA LEU A 205 1.75 -15.81 -21.45
C LEU A 205 2.55 -16.23 -20.22
N ASN A 206 3.86 -16.47 -20.42
CA ASN A 206 4.80 -16.65 -19.32
C ASN A 206 4.98 -15.36 -18.52
N GLN A 207 5.33 -15.48 -17.23
CA GLN A 207 5.53 -14.32 -16.37
C GLN A 207 6.64 -13.38 -16.86
N GLU A 208 7.63 -13.88 -17.59
CA GLU A 208 8.73 -13.10 -18.14
C GLU A 208 8.29 -12.18 -19.29
N ASP A 209 7.32 -12.63 -20.09
CA ASP A 209 6.79 -11.92 -21.24
C ASP A 209 5.71 -10.90 -20.91
N LYS A 210 5.28 -10.87 -19.65
CA LYS A 210 4.22 -9.97 -19.18
C LYS A 210 4.73 -8.59 -18.82
N TYR A 211 3.85 -7.61 -18.99
CA TYR A 211 4.11 -6.23 -18.59
C TYR A 211 4.37 -6.09 -17.09
N ASN A 212 5.06 -5.01 -16.74
CA ASN A 212 5.30 -4.67 -15.34
C ASN A 212 3.95 -4.40 -14.62
N LYS A 213 3.92 -4.72 -13.32
CA LYS A 213 2.76 -4.44 -12.44
C LYS A 213 2.31 -2.97 -12.43
N SER A 214 3.20 -2.03 -12.80
CA SER A 214 2.86 -0.61 -12.91
C SER A 214 1.80 -0.32 -13.96
N LEU A 215 1.69 -1.14 -15.02
CA LEU A 215 0.73 -0.99 -16.10
C LEU A 215 -0.63 -1.64 -15.81
N ARG A 216 -0.79 -2.33 -14.70
CA ARG A 216 -2.00 -3.11 -14.38
C ARG A 216 -3.32 -2.32 -14.49
N ASN A 217 -3.30 -1.03 -14.08
CA ASN A 217 -4.53 -0.23 -14.08
C ASN A 217 -4.92 0.19 -15.50
N SER A 218 -3.95 0.52 -16.37
CA SER A 218 -4.19 0.80 -17.78
C SER A 218 -4.67 -0.44 -18.51
N GLU A 219 -3.94 -1.54 -18.34
CA GLU A 219 -4.24 -2.84 -18.95
C GLU A 219 -5.65 -3.33 -18.61
N PHE A 220 -6.04 -3.23 -17.33
CA PHE A 220 -7.39 -3.58 -16.92
C PHE A 220 -8.45 -2.64 -17.52
N SER A 221 -8.14 -1.34 -17.61
CA SER A 221 -9.07 -0.39 -18.27
C SER A 221 -9.28 -0.70 -19.75
N ASP A 222 -8.22 -1.09 -20.45
CA ASP A 222 -8.27 -1.46 -21.85
C ASP A 222 -9.05 -2.76 -22.03
N PHE A 223 -8.77 -3.77 -21.19
CA PHE A 223 -9.53 -5.03 -21.13
C PHE A 223 -11.04 -4.80 -20.95
N LEU A 224 -11.43 -3.92 -20.01
CA LEU A 224 -12.83 -3.64 -19.75
C LEU A 224 -13.55 -3.07 -21.01
N VAL A 225 -12.90 -2.13 -21.68
CA VAL A 225 -13.47 -1.53 -22.89
C VAL A 225 -13.56 -2.55 -24.04
N GLU A 226 -12.55 -3.41 -24.18
CA GLU A 226 -12.54 -4.49 -25.18
C GLU A 226 -13.67 -5.51 -24.94
N LYS A 227 -13.83 -5.97 -23.70
CA LYS A 227 -14.79 -7.06 -23.39
C LYS A 227 -16.24 -6.59 -23.29
N PHE A 228 -16.48 -5.46 -22.69
CA PHE A 228 -17.85 -4.96 -22.42
C PHE A 228 -18.36 -3.99 -23.52
N GLY A 229 -17.47 -3.48 -24.35
CA GLY A 229 -17.81 -2.48 -25.38
C GLY A 229 -17.97 -1.07 -24.79
N LEU A 230 -17.33 -0.09 -25.43
CA LEU A 230 -17.31 1.30 -24.96
C LEU A 230 -18.71 1.89 -24.79
N GLU A 231 -19.58 1.69 -25.77
CA GLU A 231 -20.94 2.25 -25.79
C GLU A 231 -21.83 1.60 -24.72
N ASN A 232 -21.66 0.30 -24.47
CA ASN A 232 -22.42 -0.39 -23.41
C ASN A 232 -21.99 0.13 -22.02
N ILE A 233 -20.70 0.30 -21.80
CA ILE A 233 -20.22 0.89 -20.52
C ILE A 233 -20.75 2.31 -20.35
N LYS A 234 -20.84 3.11 -21.41
CA LYS A 234 -21.33 4.49 -21.36
C LYS A 234 -22.83 4.63 -21.18
N LYS A 235 -23.61 3.55 -21.27
CA LYS A 235 -25.06 3.58 -20.94
C LYS A 235 -25.30 4.03 -19.50
N GLY A 236 -24.31 3.85 -18.61
CA GLY A 236 -24.34 4.25 -17.20
C GLY A 236 -23.00 4.80 -16.72
N PHE A 237 -22.60 4.39 -15.53
CA PHE A 237 -21.28 4.67 -14.97
C PHE A 237 -20.61 3.38 -14.48
N VAL A 238 -19.30 3.42 -14.37
CA VAL A 238 -18.50 2.33 -13.77
C VAL A 238 -18.36 2.53 -12.27
N LEU A 239 -18.64 1.49 -11.50
CA LEU A 239 -18.46 1.46 -10.06
C LEU A 239 -17.15 0.74 -9.72
N ASP A 240 -16.13 1.50 -9.31
CA ASP A 240 -14.77 1.02 -8.99
C ASP A 240 -14.68 0.69 -7.48
N ILE A 241 -14.83 -0.59 -7.15
CA ILE A 241 -14.89 -1.07 -5.79
C ILE A 241 -13.48 -1.32 -5.23
N ALA A 242 -13.24 -0.80 -4.02
CA ALA A 242 -11.93 -0.79 -3.37
C ALA A 242 -10.87 -0.12 -4.27
N GLY A 243 -11.25 0.94 -4.98
CA GLY A 243 -10.47 1.59 -6.01
C GLY A 243 -9.15 2.23 -5.52
N GLY A 244 -8.91 2.31 -4.23
CA GLY A 244 -7.65 2.69 -3.60
C GLY A 244 -7.07 4.01 -4.11
N LYS A 245 -6.10 3.95 -5.04
CA LYS A 245 -5.53 5.15 -5.67
C LYS A 245 -6.43 5.77 -6.76
N GLY A 246 -7.53 5.14 -7.16
CA GLY A 246 -8.46 5.62 -8.18
C GLY A 246 -7.87 5.67 -9.60
N LEU A 247 -6.84 4.86 -9.87
CA LEU A 247 -6.14 4.91 -11.16
C LEU A 247 -6.94 4.29 -12.29
N ILE A 248 -7.73 3.25 -12.05
CA ILE A 248 -8.59 2.65 -13.07
C ILE A 248 -9.65 3.66 -13.50
N SER A 249 -10.36 4.23 -12.52
CA SER A 249 -11.33 5.30 -12.76
C SER A 249 -10.71 6.49 -13.50
N TYR A 250 -9.46 6.86 -13.15
CA TYR A 250 -8.72 7.90 -13.88
C TYR A 250 -8.50 7.53 -15.35
N PHE A 251 -8.02 6.30 -15.66
CA PHE A 251 -7.80 5.88 -17.06
C PHE A 251 -9.11 5.77 -17.83
N LEU A 252 -10.13 5.13 -17.27
CA LEU A 252 -11.45 5.01 -17.90
C LEU A 252 -12.04 6.37 -18.25
N THR A 253 -11.90 7.35 -17.35
CA THR A 253 -12.45 8.68 -17.57
C THR A 253 -11.60 9.50 -18.54
N THR A 254 -10.27 9.50 -18.41
CA THR A 254 -9.41 10.37 -19.23
C THR A 254 -9.15 9.85 -20.64
N LYS A 255 -9.08 8.52 -20.82
CA LYS A 255 -8.79 7.86 -22.10
C LYS A 255 -10.07 7.58 -22.89
N TYR A 256 -11.14 7.18 -22.20
CA TYR A 256 -12.35 6.68 -22.84
C TYR A 256 -13.60 7.55 -22.61
N GLY A 257 -13.51 8.57 -21.75
CA GLY A 257 -14.64 9.43 -21.42
C GLY A 257 -15.76 8.73 -20.64
N ILE A 258 -15.44 7.64 -19.93
CA ILE A 258 -16.38 6.86 -19.16
C ILE A 258 -16.57 7.54 -17.77
N LYS A 259 -17.81 7.70 -17.36
CA LYS A 259 -18.12 8.16 -15.99
C LYS A 259 -17.79 7.08 -14.97
N CYS A 260 -17.12 7.46 -13.88
CA CYS A 260 -16.73 6.51 -12.83
C CYS A 260 -17.12 7.04 -11.46
N LYS A 261 -17.46 6.11 -10.57
CA LYS A 261 -17.66 6.34 -9.15
C LYS A 261 -16.80 5.36 -8.35
N ILE A 262 -15.98 5.85 -7.42
CA ILE A 262 -15.11 5.04 -6.58
C ILE A 262 -15.80 4.77 -5.26
N VAL A 263 -15.83 3.51 -4.83
CA VAL A 263 -16.30 3.10 -3.51
C VAL A 263 -15.15 2.45 -2.75
N ASP A 264 -14.58 3.17 -1.77
CA ASP A 264 -13.49 2.68 -0.91
C ASP A 264 -13.67 3.28 0.49
N PRO A 265 -13.75 2.47 1.57
CA PRO A 265 -13.96 2.98 2.92
C PRO A 265 -12.85 3.93 3.39
N ARG A 266 -11.64 3.82 2.84
CA ARG A 266 -10.49 4.70 3.13
C ARG A 266 -10.49 5.97 2.28
N GLY A 267 -11.28 5.97 1.20
CA GLY A 267 -11.31 7.02 0.20
C GLY A 267 -10.17 6.94 -0.82
N ALA A 268 -10.38 7.54 -1.99
CA ALA A 268 -9.41 7.54 -3.07
C ALA A 268 -8.21 8.47 -2.80
N THR A 269 -7.02 7.98 -3.12
CA THR A 269 -5.75 8.72 -2.90
C THR A 269 -5.01 8.99 -4.22
N LEU A 270 -5.74 9.47 -5.22
CA LEU A 270 -5.19 9.76 -6.55
C LEU A 270 -3.94 10.66 -6.48
N PRO A 271 -2.85 10.34 -7.22
CA PRO A 271 -1.63 11.14 -7.23
C PRO A 271 -1.87 12.60 -7.60
N LYS A 272 -1.10 13.52 -6.99
CA LYS A 272 -1.29 14.98 -7.14
C LYS A 272 -1.26 15.44 -8.60
N ALA A 273 -0.36 14.89 -9.42
CA ALA A 273 -0.25 15.21 -10.85
C ALA A 273 -1.55 14.86 -11.59
N LYS A 274 -2.10 13.66 -11.36
CA LYS A 274 -3.35 13.21 -11.96
C LYS A 274 -4.57 14.00 -11.49
N LYS A 275 -4.61 14.37 -10.20
CA LYS A 275 -5.64 15.31 -9.69
C LYS A 275 -5.59 16.68 -10.39
N LYS A 276 -4.38 17.20 -10.63
CA LYS A 276 -4.19 18.46 -11.34
C LYS A 276 -4.65 18.36 -12.81
N GLU A 277 -4.42 17.23 -13.45
CA GLU A 277 -4.87 16.98 -14.83
C GLU A 277 -6.40 16.90 -14.91
N LEU A 278 -7.07 16.13 -14.05
CA LEU A 278 -8.53 16.08 -13.98
C LEU A 278 -9.11 17.47 -13.79
N LYS A 279 -8.55 18.27 -12.87
CA LYS A 279 -8.99 19.66 -12.63
C LYS A 279 -8.84 20.52 -13.87
N LYS A 280 -7.73 20.40 -14.62
CA LYS A 280 -7.54 21.15 -15.89
C LYS A 280 -8.59 20.79 -16.95
N LYS A 281 -9.05 19.55 -16.96
CA LYS A 281 -10.04 19.03 -17.91
C LYS A 281 -11.49 19.19 -17.41
N ASN A 282 -11.71 19.80 -16.25
CA ASN A 282 -13.02 19.88 -15.55
C ASN A 282 -13.68 18.50 -15.36
N ILE A 283 -12.88 17.47 -15.13
CA ILE A 283 -13.36 16.11 -14.91
C ILE A 283 -13.48 15.87 -13.41
N VAL A 284 -14.62 15.33 -12.98
CA VAL A 284 -14.89 14.90 -11.60
C VAL A 284 -15.10 13.39 -11.59
N ILE A 285 -14.38 12.69 -10.73
CA ILE A 285 -14.62 11.29 -10.41
C ILE A 285 -15.29 11.28 -9.03
N GLU A 286 -16.50 10.75 -8.98
CA GLU A 286 -17.26 10.65 -7.74
C GLU A 286 -16.61 9.65 -6.77
N GLU A 287 -16.73 9.90 -5.47
CA GLU A 287 -16.15 9.07 -4.41
C GLU A 287 -17.14 8.87 -3.27
N GLU A 288 -17.34 7.62 -2.88
CA GLU A 288 -18.12 7.21 -1.72
C GLU A 288 -17.25 6.45 -0.72
N ARG A 289 -17.25 6.88 0.54
CA ARG A 289 -16.46 6.24 1.62
C ARG A 289 -17.32 5.26 2.39
N LYS A 290 -17.64 4.16 1.75
CA LYS A 290 -18.50 3.10 2.29
C LYS A 290 -17.91 1.71 2.03
N MET A 291 -18.32 0.75 2.83
CA MET A 291 -18.16 -0.67 2.50
C MET A 291 -19.14 -1.02 1.39
N PHE A 292 -18.71 -1.86 0.46
CA PHE A 292 -19.58 -2.40 -0.58
C PHE A 292 -20.07 -3.77 -0.15
N LYS A 293 -21.39 -3.94 -0.02
CA LYS A 293 -22.07 -5.14 0.44
C LYS A 293 -23.39 -5.32 -0.29
N LEU A 294 -23.82 -6.57 -0.47
CA LEU A 294 -25.08 -6.89 -1.14
C LEU A 294 -26.30 -6.21 -0.48
N GLU A 295 -26.32 -6.17 0.86
CA GLU A 295 -27.43 -5.63 1.65
C GLU A 295 -27.53 -4.09 1.58
N THR A 296 -26.48 -3.41 1.17
CA THR A 296 -26.39 -1.94 1.21
C THR A 296 -26.01 -1.29 -0.11
N CYS A 297 -25.99 -2.06 -1.22
CA CYS A 297 -25.50 -1.58 -2.50
C CYS A 297 -26.54 -0.84 -3.35
N ASP A 298 -27.84 -0.93 -3.07
CA ASP A 298 -28.91 -0.50 -3.97
C ASP A 298 -28.76 0.96 -4.46
N GLU A 299 -28.48 1.89 -3.54
CA GLU A 299 -28.26 3.29 -3.91
C GLU A 299 -26.93 3.50 -4.68
N LEU A 300 -25.92 2.67 -4.42
CA LEU A 300 -24.61 2.78 -5.08
C LEU A 300 -24.66 2.31 -6.54
N ILE A 301 -25.48 1.30 -6.83
CA ILE A 301 -25.57 0.67 -8.16
C ILE A 301 -26.62 1.29 -9.08
N LYS A 302 -27.41 2.23 -8.58
CA LYS A 302 -28.49 2.86 -9.37
C LYS A 302 -27.92 3.62 -10.55
N GLY A 303 -28.17 3.11 -11.76
CA GLY A 303 -27.61 3.63 -13.02
C GLY A 303 -26.19 3.17 -13.31
N CYS A 304 -25.67 2.18 -12.56
CA CYS A 304 -24.39 1.54 -12.84
C CYS A 304 -24.50 0.60 -14.05
N SER A 305 -23.58 0.69 -14.99
CA SER A 305 -23.49 -0.20 -16.16
C SER A 305 -22.47 -1.32 -15.96
N LEU A 306 -21.48 -1.13 -15.05
CA LEU A 306 -20.42 -2.08 -14.84
C LEU A 306 -19.81 -1.92 -13.43
N ILE A 307 -19.73 -3.02 -12.69
CA ILE A 307 -19.05 -3.08 -11.38
C ILE A 307 -17.67 -3.68 -11.59
N ILE A 308 -16.63 -3.03 -11.08
CA ILE A 308 -15.26 -3.52 -11.23
C ILE A 308 -14.50 -3.58 -9.91
N GLY A 309 -13.48 -4.46 -9.87
CA GLY A 309 -12.55 -4.51 -8.76
C GLY A 309 -11.20 -5.10 -9.17
N MET A 310 -10.15 -4.28 -9.11
CA MET A 310 -8.77 -4.74 -9.32
C MET A 310 -8.08 -4.95 -7.99
N HIS A 311 -7.88 -6.21 -7.63
CA HIS A 311 -7.36 -6.60 -6.31
C HIS A 311 -8.17 -5.97 -5.17
N PRO A 312 -9.50 -6.16 -5.15
CA PRO A 312 -10.40 -5.48 -4.22
C PRO A 312 -10.37 -6.09 -2.82
N ASP A 313 -9.37 -6.94 -2.53
CA ASP A 313 -9.16 -7.60 -1.24
C ASP A 313 -10.44 -8.30 -0.74
N GLU A 314 -10.99 -7.86 0.39
CA GLU A 314 -12.16 -8.47 1.04
C GLU A 314 -13.45 -8.33 0.22
N ALA A 315 -13.58 -7.27 -0.58
CA ALA A 315 -14.76 -7.00 -1.39
C ALA A 315 -14.88 -7.88 -2.67
N THR A 316 -13.89 -8.77 -2.92
CA THR A 316 -13.87 -9.62 -4.12
C THR A 316 -15.17 -10.39 -4.32
N VAL A 317 -15.66 -11.06 -3.28
CA VAL A 317 -16.86 -11.90 -3.35
C VAL A 317 -18.12 -11.04 -3.38
N ASP A 318 -18.15 -9.94 -2.64
CA ASP A 318 -19.29 -9.00 -2.65
C ASP A 318 -19.54 -8.42 -4.06
N ILE A 319 -18.48 -8.14 -4.84
CA ILE A 319 -18.63 -7.68 -6.25
C ILE A 319 -19.36 -8.72 -7.08
N VAL A 320 -18.95 -9.98 -6.98
CA VAL A 320 -19.56 -11.09 -7.72
C VAL A 320 -21.02 -11.28 -7.29
N ASP A 321 -21.27 -11.33 -5.98
CA ASP A 321 -22.61 -11.55 -5.42
C ASP A 321 -23.58 -10.42 -5.82
N VAL A 322 -23.16 -9.17 -5.76
CA VAL A 322 -23.95 -8.04 -6.22
C VAL A 322 -24.20 -8.12 -7.73
N GLY A 323 -23.15 -8.37 -8.53
CA GLY A 323 -23.28 -8.48 -9.97
C GLY A 323 -24.29 -9.56 -10.39
N LEU A 324 -24.18 -10.75 -9.80
CA LEU A 324 -25.10 -11.86 -10.08
C LEU A 324 -26.53 -11.57 -9.61
N ASN A 325 -26.71 -11.13 -8.36
CA ASN A 325 -28.04 -10.87 -7.80
C ASN A 325 -28.78 -9.72 -8.46
N LYS A 326 -28.06 -8.67 -8.87
CA LYS A 326 -28.66 -7.47 -9.45
C LYS A 326 -28.62 -7.48 -10.99
N LYS A 327 -28.08 -8.53 -11.59
CA LYS A 327 -27.89 -8.69 -13.04
C LYS A 327 -27.16 -7.49 -13.66
N ILE A 328 -26.07 -7.05 -13.02
CA ILE A 328 -25.22 -5.97 -13.50
C ILE A 328 -23.91 -6.56 -13.98
N ASN A 329 -23.43 -6.13 -15.13
CA ASN A 329 -22.12 -6.51 -15.67
C ASN A 329 -21.04 -6.27 -14.62
N PHE A 330 -20.11 -7.22 -14.49
CA PHE A 330 -19.00 -7.04 -13.56
C PHE A 330 -17.71 -7.70 -14.03
N ALA A 331 -16.58 -7.18 -13.53
CA ALA A 331 -15.27 -7.79 -13.71
C ALA A 331 -14.43 -7.62 -12.44
N VAL A 332 -13.84 -8.71 -11.98
CA VAL A 332 -12.99 -8.72 -10.78
C VAL A 332 -11.68 -9.45 -11.03
N VAL A 333 -10.58 -8.89 -10.50
CA VAL A 333 -9.28 -9.54 -10.45
C VAL A 333 -9.01 -9.95 -9.00
N PRO A 334 -9.29 -11.18 -8.59
CA PRO A 334 -9.08 -11.65 -7.22
C PRO A 334 -7.61 -11.59 -6.80
N CYS A 335 -7.34 -11.37 -5.51
CA CYS A 335 -5.96 -11.32 -5.03
C CYS A 335 -5.72 -12.09 -3.72
N CYS A 336 -6.53 -11.89 -2.70
CA CYS A 336 -6.32 -12.38 -1.35
C CYS A 336 -7.50 -13.22 -0.88
N VAL A 337 -7.20 -14.32 -0.18
CA VAL A 337 -8.23 -15.29 0.24
C VAL A 337 -8.92 -14.86 1.53
N PHE A 338 -8.15 -14.30 2.49
CA PHE A 338 -8.65 -13.92 3.83
C PHE A 338 -9.35 -15.08 4.58
N HIS A 339 -8.80 -16.28 4.51
CA HIS A 339 -9.38 -17.47 5.14
C HIS A 339 -9.80 -17.24 6.60
N ASN A 340 -8.91 -16.64 7.42
CA ASN A 340 -9.23 -16.38 8.84
C ASN A 340 -10.39 -15.38 9.05
N LYS A 341 -10.72 -14.58 8.05
CA LYS A 341 -11.82 -13.62 8.11
C LYS A 341 -13.13 -14.20 7.59
N PHE A 342 -13.04 -15.17 6.69
CA PHE A 342 -14.18 -15.82 6.03
C PHE A 342 -14.04 -17.35 6.10
N PRO A 343 -14.02 -17.93 7.33
CA PRO A 343 -13.85 -19.38 7.51
C PRO A 343 -15.05 -20.19 7.00
N GLU A 344 -16.19 -19.53 6.80
CA GLU A 344 -17.42 -20.13 6.27
C GLU A 344 -17.35 -20.45 4.78
N ARG A 345 -16.39 -19.89 4.03
CA ARG A 345 -16.27 -20.12 2.59
C ARG A 345 -15.81 -21.55 2.31
N LYS A 346 -16.65 -22.30 1.63
CA LYS A 346 -16.38 -23.69 1.23
C LYS A 346 -16.75 -23.90 -0.23
N LEU A 347 -15.99 -24.72 -0.93
CA LEU A 347 -16.34 -25.21 -2.26
C LEU A 347 -17.58 -26.10 -2.20
N LYS A 348 -18.26 -26.34 -3.33
CA LYS A 348 -19.35 -27.32 -3.44
C LYS A 348 -18.94 -28.72 -2.95
N SER A 349 -17.64 -29.05 -3.05
CA SER A 349 -17.07 -30.30 -2.51
C SER A 349 -16.93 -30.35 -0.99
N GLY A 350 -17.22 -29.27 -0.28
CA GLY A 350 -17.01 -29.13 1.16
C GLY A 350 -15.59 -28.70 1.57
N LYS A 351 -14.63 -28.61 0.64
CA LYS A 351 -13.27 -28.14 0.90
C LYS A 351 -13.28 -26.67 1.32
N GLU A 352 -12.51 -26.32 2.36
CA GLU A 352 -12.33 -24.94 2.79
C GLU A 352 -11.54 -24.12 1.75
N VAL A 353 -11.88 -22.83 1.63
CA VAL A 353 -11.21 -21.87 0.74
C VAL A 353 -9.99 -21.31 1.45
N VAL A 354 -8.84 -21.94 1.27
CA VAL A 354 -7.57 -21.56 1.93
C VAL A 354 -6.58 -20.95 0.96
N GLU A 355 -6.49 -21.48 -0.25
CA GLU A 355 -5.53 -21.05 -1.27
C GLU A 355 -6.20 -20.17 -2.33
N TYR A 356 -5.36 -19.50 -3.13
CA TYR A 356 -5.85 -18.64 -4.21
C TYR A 356 -6.67 -19.42 -5.24
N VAL A 357 -6.25 -20.64 -5.58
CA VAL A 357 -6.98 -21.51 -6.52
C VAL A 357 -8.34 -21.88 -5.97
N ASP A 358 -8.45 -22.12 -4.66
CA ASP A 358 -9.74 -22.40 -4.01
C ASP A 358 -10.67 -21.18 -4.10
N LEU A 359 -10.13 -19.95 -3.93
CA LEU A 359 -10.94 -18.73 -4.08
C LEU A 359 -11.46 -18.57 -5.51
N ILE A 360 -10.63 -18.82 -6.52
CA ILE A 360 -11.06 -18.78 -7.91
C ILE A 360 -12.17 -19.81 -8.15
N GLN A 361 -11.97 -21.06 -7.71
CA GLN A 361 -12.96 -22.11 -7.84
C GLN A 361 -14.27 -21.78 -7.11
N PHE A 362 -14.18 -21.27 -5.88
CA PHE A 362 -15.33 -20.83 -5.09
C PHE A 362 -16.15 -19.75 -5.80
N ILE A 363 -15.49 -18.81 -6.46
CA ILE A 363 -16.17 -17.78 -7.25
C ILE A 363 -16.84 -18.40 -8.48
N LEU A 364 -16.13 -19.25 -9.23
CA LEU A 364 -16.66 -19.89 -10.43
C LEU A 364 -17.84 -20.84 -10.13
N GLU A 365 -17.87 -21.46 -8.96
CA GLU A 365 -18.98 -22.30 -8.52
C GLU A 365 -20.29 -21.53 -8.24
N LYS A 366 -20.26 -20.19 -8.21
CA LYS A 366 -21.47 -19.39 -7.96
C LYS A 366 -22.39 -19.30 -9.19
N ASP A 367 -21.83 -19.42 -10.39
CA ASP A 367 -22.60 -19.34 -11.63
C ASP A 367 -21.78 -19.95 -12.77
N ASP A 368 -22.39 -20.88 -13.50
CA ASP A 368 -21.72 -21.64 -14.57
C ASP A 368 -21.43 -20.82 -15.84
N GLU A 369 -22.04 -19.62 -15.99
CA GLU A 369 -21.80 -18.70 -17.09
C GLU A 369 -20.71 -17.66 -16.80
N LEU A 370 -20.03 -17.76 -15.66
CA LEU A 370 -18.89 -16.91 -15.36
C LEU A 370 -17.76 -17.17 -16.33
N GLN A 371 -17.26 -16.07 -16.93
CA GLN A 371 -16.15 -16.11 -17.85
C GLN A 371 -14.84 -15.77 -17.16
N THR A 372 -13.73 -16.27 -17.69
CA THR A 372 -12.39 -15.95 -17.21
C THR A 372 -11.47 -15.55 -18.34
N ASP A 373 -10.56 -14.63 -18.06
CA ASP A 373 -9.51 -14.22 -18.97
C ASP A 373 -8.25 -13.80 -18.18
N PHE A 374 -7.18 -13.43 -18.86
CA PHE A 374 -5.92 -13.05 -18.24
C PHE A 374 -5.45 -11.69 -18.75
N LEU A 375 -5.11 -10.80 -17.82
CA LEU A 375 -4.44 -9.55 -18.16
C LEU A 375 -2.96 -9.82 -18.47
N ASN A 376 -2.40 -9.04 -19.41
CA ASN A 376 -0.98 -9.12 -19.72
C ASN A 376 -0.11 -8.39 -18.69
N ILE A 377 -0.23 -8.78 -17.43
CA ILE A 377 0.53 -8.21 -16.29
C ILE A 377 1.14 -9.29 -15.41
N LYS A 378 2.28 -8.99 -14.80
CA LYS A 378 2.95 -9.89 -13.84
C LYS A 378 2.14 -10.04 -12.55
N GLY A 379 2.08 -11.26 -12.04
CA GLY A 379 1.43 -11.60 -10.78
C GLY A 379 0.00 -12.12 -10.96
N ARG A 380 -0.88 -11.88 -10.00
CA ARG A 380 -2.29 -12.30 -10.07
C ARG A 380 -3.03 -11.44 -11.09
N ASN A 381 -3.37 -12.03 -12.21
CA ASN A 381 -3.85 -11.37 -13.41
C ASN A 381 -5.11 -12.02 -13.99
N LYS A 382 -5.64 -13.09 -13.37
CA LYS A 382 -6.88 -13.73 -13.79
C LYS A 382 -8.07 -12.82 -13.53
N VAL A 383 -8.83 -12.51 -14.55
CA VAL A 383 -10.09 -11.78 -14.48
C VAL A 383 -11.23 -12.78 -14.44
N ILE A 384 -12.20 -12.57 -13.58
CA ILE A 384 -13.50 -13.26 -13.58
C ILE A 384 -14.55 -12.20 -13.90
N TYR A 385 -15.40 -12.46 -14.87
CA TYR A 385 -16.40 -11.47 -15.30
C TYR A 385 -17.67 -12.14 -15.82
N LYS A 386 -18.73 -11.37 -15.86
CA LYS A 386 -19.98 -11.75 -16.52
C LYS A 386 -20.56 -10.56 -17.27
N ILE A 387 -21.06 -10.85 -18.48
CA ILE A 387 -21.81 -9.93 -19.31
C ILE A 387 -23.24 -10.44 -19.32
N PHE A 388 -24.17 -9.62 -18.90
CA PHE A 388 -25.58 -9.91 -19.03
C PHE A 388 -26.06 -9.32 -20.34
N ASP A 389 -26.81 -10.10 -21.10
CA ASP A 389 -27.48 -9.61 -22.28
C ASP A 389 -28.44 -8.49 -21.89
N ASP A 390 -28.56 -7.47 -22.74
CA ASP A 390 -29.46 -6.35 -22.50
C ASP A 390 -30.90 -6.88 -22.26
N VAL A 391 -31.40 -6.73 -21.05
CA VAL A 391 -32.82 -6.96 -20.71
C VAL A 391 -33.62 -5.74 -21.07
#